data_5212c01d7de8649d1bfdad107cdd83d1
#
_entry.id   5212c01d7de8649d1bfdad107cdd83d1
#
_cell.length_a   1.000
_cell.length_b   1.000
_cell.length_c   1.000
_cell.angle_alpha   90.00
_cell.angle_beta   90.00
_cell.angle_gamma   90.00
#
_symmetry.space_group_name_H-M   'P 1'
#
loop_
_entity.id
_entity.type
_entity.pdbx_description
1 polymer ?
#
loop_
_entity_poly.entity_id
_entity_poly.type
_entity_poly.pdbx_seq_one_letter_code
_entity_poly.pdbx_strand_id
1 'polypeptide(L)'
;MGWFVPMTTSDWLWILHPALAVVLVYPLLGVVVRLAWQTRQRRLAGVKHPLTVGRDHSDLGRWLAASVVLIVLVALTVVIGTKTSPAEFAGGAWRAAQLLMVLVGTVASLVALLRCKAAPLRLAFSLITWIGVLSLGAQPEV
;
A
#
# COMPACT_ATOMS: atom_id res chain seq x y z
N MET A 1 14.12 -34.08 20.54
CA MET A 1 14.75 -32.76 20.70
C MET A 1 15.17 -32.27 19.33
N GLY A 2 14.61 -31.19 18.82
CA GLY A 2 14.94 -30.68 17.51
C GLY A 2 13.79 -29.90 16.87
N TRP A 3 13.24 -28.90 17.58
CA TRP A 3 12.12 -28.08 17.07
C TRP A 3 12.60 -26.79 16.37
N PHE A 4 13.91 -26.60 16.21
CA PHE A 4 14.45 -25.46 15.46
C PHE A 4 14.63 -25.85 14.00
N VAL A 5 13.60 -25.66 13.18
CA VAL A 5 13.75 -25.62 11.74
C VAL A 5 14.40 -24.26 11.44
N PRO A 6 15.59 -24.19 10.82
CA PRO A 6 16.19 -22.92 10.47
C PRO A 6 15.29 -22.19 9.47
N MET A 7 14.98 -20.92 9.76
CA MET A 7 14.17 -20.09 8.87
C MET A 7 14.92 -19.87 7.55
N THR A 8 14.23 -20.11 6.46
CA THR A 8 14.74 -19.86 5.11
C THR A 8 14.60 -18.38 4.74
N THR A 9 15.28 -17.94 3.68
CA THR A 9 15.12 -16.58 3.16
C THR A 9 13.68 -16.27 2.77
N SER A 10 12.95 -17.28 2.25
CA SER A 10 11.52 -17.12 1.91
C SER A 10 10.66 -16.86 3.14
N ASP A 11 10.95 -17.51 4.29
CA ASP A 11 10.17 -17.31 5.52
C ASP A 11 10.29 -15.85 6.02
N TRP A 12 11.48 -15.25 5.92
CA TRP A 12 11.70 -13.85 6.24
C TRP A 12 10.91 -12.90 5.33
N LEU A 13 10.83 -13.20 4.02
CA LEU A 13 10.03 -12.42 3.08
C LEU A 13 8.53 -12.49 3.40
N TRP A 14 8.02 -13.67 3.81
CA TRP A 14 6.62 -13.82 4.21
C TRP A 14 6.27 -13.07 5.50
N ILE A 15 7.21 -12.92 6.42
CA ILE A 15 7.03 -12.15 7.66
C ILE A 15 7.05 -10.64 7.39
N LEU A 16 7.72 -10.19 6.33
CA LEU A 16 7.87 -8.76 6.02
C LEU A 16 6.53 -8.04 5.89
N HIS A 17 5.56 -8.63 5.19
CA HIS A 17 4.23 -8.03 4.99
C HIS A 17 3.49 -7.78 6.32
N PRO A 18 3.25 -8.77 7.19
CA PRO A 18 2.58 -8.52 8.46
C PRO A 18 3.38 -7.63 9.39
N ALA A 19 4.70 -7.71 9.40
CA ALA A 19 5.55 -6.82 10.20
C ALA A 19 5.38 -5.35 9.78
N LEU A 20 5.41 -5.06 8.47
CA LEU A 20 5.18 -3.71 7.95
C LEU A 20 3.76 -3.22 8.26
N ALA A 21 2.74 -4.08 8.19
CA ALA A 21 1.37 -3.71 8.55
C ALA A 21 1.28 -3.29 10.03
N VAL A 22 1.90 -4.05 10.92
CA VAL A 22 1.90 -3.73 12.37
C VAL A 22 2.69 -2.46 12.68
N VAL A 23 3.87 -2.28 12.07
CA VAL A 23 4.76 -1.17 12.39
C VAL A 23 4.35 0.14 11.73
N LEU A 24 3.78 0.11 10.52
CA LEU A 24 3.45 1.31 9.76
C LEU A 24 1.95 1.60 9.72
N VAL A 25 1.12 0.62 9.33
CA VAL A 25 -0.31 0.89 9.07
C VAL A 25 -1.08 1.07 10.37
N TYR A 26 -0.90 0.21 11.35
CA TYR A 26 -1.69 0.30 12.59
C TYR A 26 -1.43 1.58 13.39
N PRO A 27 -0.19 2.06 13.58
CA PRO A 27 0.05 3.34 14.23
C PRO A 27 -0.56 4.52 13.45
N LEU A 28 -0.39 4.56 12.12
CA LEU A 28 -0.98 5.61 11.29
C LEU A 28 -2.51 5.59 11.35
N LEU A 29 -3.12 4.41 11.28
CA LEU A 29 -4.56 4.24 11.43
C LEU A 29 -5.04 4.75 12.79
N GLY A 30 -4.34 4.42 13.88
CA GLY A 30 -4.66 4.90 15.22
C GLY A 30 -4.63 6.43 15.32
N VAL A 31 -3.63 7.08 14.72
CA VAL A 31 -3.53 8.55 14.68
C VAL A 31 -4.68 9.15 13.86
N VAL A 32 -4.98 8.61 12.68
CA VAL A 32 -6.07 9.10 11.82
C VAL A 32 -7.42 8.98 12.51
N VAL A 33 -7.70 7.84 13.14
CA VAL A 33 -8.95 7.61 13.91
C VAL A 33 -9.04 8.59 15.08
N ARG A 34 -7.97 8.79 15.83
CA ARG A 34 -7.91 9.75 16.95
C ARG A 34 -8.21 11.18 16.47
N LEU A 35 -7.61 11.62 15.37
CA LEU A 35 -7.86 12.95 14.81
C LEU A 35 -9.30 13.11 14.34
N ALA A 36 -9.86 12.11 13.69
CA ALA A 36 -11.27 12.11 13.29
C ALA A 36 -12.20 12.22 14.49
N TRP A 37 -11.93 11.46 15.56
CA TRP A 37 -12.69 11.52 16.81
C TRP A 37 -12.60 12.90 17.48
N GLN A 38 -11.41 13.46 17.61
CA GLN A 38 -11.21 14.80 18.18
C GLN A 38 -11.93 15.88 17.37
N THR A 39 -11.89 15.77 16.04
CA THR A 39 -12.59 16.69 15.13
C THR A 39 -14.11 16.63 15.34
N ARG A 40 -14.66 15.43 15.48
CA ARG A 40 -16.08 15.23 15.78
C ARG A 40 -16.47 15.84 17.13
N GLN A 41 -15.68 15.59 18.18
CA GLN A 41 -15.95 16.13 19.52
C GLN A 41 -15.96 17.66 19.52
N ARG A 42 -14.99 18.31 18.87
CA ARG A 42 -14.91 19.77 18.76
C ARG A 42 -16.12 20.36 18.02
N ARG A 43 -16.58 19.69 16.94
CA ARG A 43 -17.79 20.10 16.22
C ARG A 43 -19.02 20.06 17.12
N LEU A 44 -19.18 19.00 17.91
CA LEU A 44 -20.30 18.86 18.85
C LEU A 44 -20.26 19.90 19.97
N ALA A 45 -19.06 20.30 20.40
CA ALA A 45 -18.85 21.33 21.42
C ALA A 45 -18.91 22.77 20.88
N GLY A 46 -19.17 22.97 19.57
CA GLY A 46 -19.23 24.30 18.96
C GLY A 46 -17.87 25.05 18.91
N VAL A 47 -16.76 24.36 19.18
CA VAL A 47 -15.42 24.97 19.21
C VAL A 47 -14.87 25.08 17.80
N LYS A 48 -14.37 26.29 17.44
CA LYS A 48 -13.73 26.51 16.12
C LYS A 48 -12.47 25.63 15.99
N HIS A 49 -12.34 24.99 14.83
CA HIS A 49 -11.16 24.19 14.50
C HIS A 49 -9.96 25.10 14.20
N PRO A 50 -8.76 24.78 14.67
CA PRO A 50 -7.53 25.36 14.14
C PRO A 50 -7.44 25.10 12.63
N LEU A 51 -6.95 26.08 11.86
CA LEU A 51 -6.82 25.99 10.41
C LEU A 51 -5.93 24.83 9.93
N THR A 52 -5.03 24.32 10.82
CA THR A 52 -4.12 23.21 10.52
C THR A 52 -4.78 21.83 10.54
N VAL A 53 -5.87 21.64 11.27
CA VAL A 53 -6.48 20.30 11.48
C VAL A 53 -6.91 19.64 10.17
N GLY A 54 -7.48 20.41 9.24
CA GLY A 54 -7.88 19.88 7.93
C GLY A 54 -6.68 19.47 7.08
N ARG A 55 -5.58 20.20 7.16
CA ARG A 55 -4.34 19.91 6.44
C ARG A 55 -3.66 18.67 7.02
N ASP A 56 -3.51 18.62 8.33
CA ASP A 56 -2.87 17.49 9.03
C ASP A 56 -3.63 16.18 8.79
N HIS A 57 -4.97 16.23 8.82
CA HIS A 57 -5.81 15.06 8.50
C HIS A 57 -5.61 14.60 7.03
N SER A 58 -5.56 15.53 6.10
CA SER A 58 -5.33 15.20 4.67
C SER A 58 -3.94 14.62 4.43
N ASP A 59 -2.92 15.17 5.07
CA ASP A 59 -1.54 14.70 4.90
C ASP A 59 -1.34 13.31 5.54
N LEU A 60 -1.86 13.09 6.75
CA LEU A 60 -1.84 11.76 7.38
C LEU A 60 -2.64 10.72 6.60
N GLY A 61 -3.81 11.10 6.06
CA GLY A 61 -4.61 10.21 5.22
C GLY A 61 -3.85 9.79 3.95
N ARG A 62 -3.09 10.69 3.35
CA ARG A 62 -2.22 10.37 2.20
C ARG A 62 -1.11 9.40 2.55
N TRP A 63 -0.43 9.60 3.69
CA TRP A 63 0.61 8.69 4.16
C TRP A 63 0.05 7.32 4.51
N LEU A 64 -1.11 7.26 5.16
CA LEU A 64 -1.80 6.00 5.44
C LEU A 64 -2.13 5.25 4.14
N ALA A 65 -2.75 5.92 3.18
CA ALA A 65 -3.10 5.32 1.90
C ALA A 65 -1.85 4.82 1.15
N ALA A 66 -0.77 5.62 1.13
CA ALA A 66 0.50 5.25 0.52
C ALA A 66 1.13 4.02 1.20
N SER A 67 1.10 3.97 2.53
CA SER A 67 1.63 2.84 3.30
C SER A 67 0.85 1.56 3.02
N VAL A 68 -0.48 1.62 2.97
CA VAL A 68 -1.33 0.47 2.64
C VAL A 68 -1.02 -0.05 1.24
N VAL A 69 -0.99 0.82 0.23
CA VAL A 69 -0.69 0.42 -1.15
C VAL A 69 0.72 -0.18 -1.24
N LEU A 70 1.71 0.45 -0.61
CA LEU A 70 3.09 -0.06 -0.61
C LEU A 70 3.18 -1.47 -0.01
N ILE A 71 2.52 -1.71 1.12
CA ILE A 71 2.54 -3.02 1.79
C ILE A 71 1.84 -4.08 0.92
N VAL A 72 0.72 -3.74 0.28
CA VAL A 72 0.06 -4.64 -0.68
C VAL A 72 0.98 -4.96 -1.86
N LEU A 73 1.67 -3.98 -2.43
CA LEU A 73 2.62 -4.21 -3.52
C LEU A 73 3.79 -5.09 -3.09
N VAL A 74 4.32 -4.89 -1.88
CA VAL A 74 5.35 -5.78 -1.30
C VAL A 74 4.83 -7.21 -1.18
N ALA A 75 3.62 -7.39 -0.63
CA ALA A 75 3.02 -8.72 -0.49
C ALA A 75 2.85 -9.41 -1.84
N LEU A 76 2.29 -8.72 -2.83
CA LEU A 76 2.08 -9.27 -4.17
C LEU A 76 3.42 -9.63 -4.85
N THR A 77 4.43 -8.77 -4.71
CA THR A 77 5.77 -9.04 -5.25
C THR A 77 6.40 -10.27 -4.61
N VAL A 78 6.26 -10.42 -3.29
CA VAL A 78 6.77 -11.60 -2.57
C VAL A 78 6.03 -12.87 -3.02
N VAL A 79 4.70 -12.82 -3.11
CA VAL A 79 3.90 -13.98 -3.57
C VAL A 79 4.30 -14.41 -4.97
N ILE A 80 4.31 -13.47 -5.92
CA ILE A 80 4.68 -13.76 -7.31
C ILE A 80 6.12 -14.28 -7.39
N GLY A 81 7.07 -13.63 -6.71
CA GLY A 81 8.49 -13.99 -6.77
C GLY A 81 8.85 -15.29 -6.06
N THR A 82 8.03 -15.75 -5.09
CA THR A 82 8.30 -16.98 -4.34
C THR A 82 7.53 -18.20 -4.83
N LYS A 83 6.36 -17.98 -5.45
CA LYS A 83 5.51 -19.08 -5.95
C LYS A 83 5.78 -19.48 -7.37
N THR A 84 6.25 -18.54 -8.21
CA THR A 84 6.39 -18.78 -9.64
C THR A 84 7.80 -18.40 -10.09
N SER A 85 8.56 -19.36 -10.61
CA SER A 85 9.84 -19.03 -11.24
C SER A 85 9.59 -18.31 -12.58
N PRO A 86 10.48 -17.41 -13.01
CA PRO A 86 10.33 -16.72 -14.31
C PRO A 86 10.18 -17.65 -15.51
N ALA A 87 10.70 -18.89 -15.41
CA ALA A 87 10.60 -19.91 -16.44
C ALA A 87 9.22 -20.62 -16.47
N GLU A 88 8.48 -20.57 -15.37
CA GLU A 88 7.19 -21.24 -15.20
C GLU A 88 6.00 -20.32 -15.51
N PHE A 89 6.23 -19.04 -15.77
CA PHE A 89 5.16 -18.15 -16.20
C PHE A 89 4.49 -18.66 -17.47
N ALA A 90 3.19 -18.87 -17.42
CA ALA A 90 2.38 -19.18 -18.60
C ALA A 90 2.47 -17.99 -19.58
N GLY A 91 3.32 -18.04 -20.58
CA GLY A 91 3.62 -16.92 -21.48
C GLY A 91 5.08 -16.43 -21.38
N GLY A 92 5.92 -17.07 -20.56
CA GLY A 92 7.36 -16.85 -20.49
C GLY A 92 7.76 -15.42 -20.12
N ALA A 93 8.87 -14.95 -20.66
CA ALA A 93 9.45 -13.64 -20.36
C ALA A 93 8.51 -12.46 -20.68
N TRP A 94 7.61 -12.62 -21.66
CA TRP A 94 6.63 -11.58 -21.98
C TRP A 94 5.64 -11.35 -20.83
N ARG A 95 5.19 -12.41 -20.19
CA ARG A 95 4.30 -12.34 -19.05
C ARG A 95 4.98 -11.67 -17.85
N ALA A 96 6.21 -12.06 -17.56
CA ALA A 96 7.01 -11.42 -16.51
C ALA A 96 7.20 -9.91 -16.77
N ALA A 97 7.47 -9.53 -18.02
CA ALA A 97 7.58 -8.13 -18.42
C ALA A 97 6.25 -7.35 -18.24
N GLN A 98 5.11 -7.95 -18.55
CA GLN A 98 3.80 -7.33 -18.30
C GLN A 98 3.55 -7.09 -16.81
N LEU A 99 3.80 -8.08 -15.93
CA LEU A 99 3.64 -7.95 -14.49
C LEU A 99 4.54 -6.85 -13.94
N LEU A 100 5.81 -6.83 -14.38
CA LEU A 100 6.75 -5.78 -13.99
C LEU A 100 6.28 -4.40 -14.45
N MET A 101 5.75 -4.28 -15.66
CA MET A 101 5.22 -3.01 -16.18
C MET A 101 4.04 -2.51 -15.35
N VAL A 102 3.10 -3.38 -14.97
CA VAL A 102 1.95 -3.03 -14.11
C VAL A 102 2.45 -2.62 -12.72
N LEU A 103 3.40 -3.35 -12.14
CA LEU A 103 3.99 -3.02 -10.83
C LEU A 103 4.65 -1.63 -10.87
N VAL A 104 5.56 -1.40 -11.83
CA VAL A 104 6.27 -0.11 -11.97
C VAL A 104 5.29 1.03 -12.25
N GLY A 105 4.31 0.82 -13.13
CA GLY A 105 3.25 1.80 -13.43
C GLY A 105 2.42 2.16 -12.19
N THR A 106 2.09 1.17 -11.35
CA THR A 106 1.36 1.38 -10.10
C THR A 106 2.18 2.20 -9.10
N VAL A 107 3.46 1.87 -8.94
CA VAL A 107 4.38 2.63 -8.08
C VAL A 107 4.56 4.06 -8.60
N ALA A 108 4.76 4.25 -9.90
CA ALA A 108 4.90 5.57 -10.52
C ALA A 108 3.62 6.41 -10.32
N SER A 109 2.44 5.80 -10.50
CA SER A 109 1.16 6.45 -10.25
C SER A 109 0.97 6.85 -8.79
N LEU A 110 1.37 5.98 -7.83
CA LEU A 110 1.36 6.30 -6.40
C LEU A 110 2.28 7.50 -6.09
N VAL A 111 3.50 7.52 -6.62
CA VAL A 111 4.43 8.64 -6.43
C VAL A 111 3.86 9.93 -7.05
N ALA A 112 3.26 9.86 -8.23
CA ALA A 112 2.61 10.99 -8.86
C ALA A 112 1.42 11.51 -8.02
N LEU A 113 0.59 10.61 -7.47
CA LEU A 113 -0.49 10.94 -6.54
C LEU A 113 -0.01 11.71 -5.31
N LEU A 114 1.11 11.30 -4.72
CA LEU A 114 1.68 11.95 -3.54
C LEU A 114 2.26 13.34 -3.85
N ARG A 115 2.81 13.53 -5.05
CA ARG A 115 3.45 14.79 -5.47
C ARG A 115 2.48 15.77 -6.10
N CYS A 116 1.40 15.30 -6.70
CA CYS A 116 0.47 16.14 -7.46
C CYS A 116 -0.40 16.99 -6.53
N LYS A 117 -0.55 18.27 -6.86
CA LYS A 117 -1.41 19.24 -6.13
C LYS A 117 -2.77 19.43 -6.79
N ALA A 118 -2.88 19.23 -8.11
CA ALA A 118 -4.10 19.44 -8.87
C ALA A 118 -5.13 18.34 -8.58
N ALA A 119 -6.32 18.73 -8.15
CA ALA A 119 -7.38 17.79 -7.75
C ALA A 119 -7.77 16.76 -8.83
N PRO A 120 -7.98 17.15 -10.12
CA PRO A 120 -8.35 16.19 -11.16
C PRO A 120 -7.23 15.17 -11.44
N LEU A 121 -5.97 15.59 -11.41
CA LEU A 121 -4.83 14.68 -11.60
C LEU A 121 -4.67 13.73 -10.41
N ARG A 122 -4.94 14.18 -9.19
CA ARG A 122 -4.94 13.33 -8.00
C ARG A 122 -6.00 12.24 -8.10
N LEU A 123 -7.21 12.57 -8.57
CA LEU A 123 -8.25 11.58 -8.80
C LEU A 123 -7.81 10.56 -9.86
N ALA A 124 -7.26 11.02 -10.99
CA ALA A 124 -6.78 10.14 -12.05
C ALA A 124 -5.69 9.18 -11.54
N PHE A 125 -4.66 9.68 -10.86
CA PHE A 125 -3.59 8.83 -10.30
C PHE A 125 -4.09 7.90 -9.20
N SER A 126 -5.07 8.31 -8.39
CA SER A 126 -5.71 7.44 -7.42
C SER A 126 -6.40 6.26 -8.11
N LEU A 127 -7.19 6.50 -9.14
CA LEU A 127 -7.85 5.45 -9.91
C LEU A 127 -6.85 4.52 -10.59
N ILE A 128 -5.80 5.05 -11.23
CA ILE A 128 -4.76 4.25 -11.87
C ILE A 128 -4.04 3.37 -10.83
N THR A 129 -3.72 3.91 -9.65
CA THR A 129 -3.10 3.15 -8.56
C THR A 129 -4.00 2.00 -8.10
N TRP A 130 -5.30 2.26 -7.92
CA TRP A 130 -6.26 1.22 -7.55
C TRP A 130 -6.41 0.15 -8.62
N ILE A 131 -6.55 0.54 -9.88
CA ILE A 131 -6.63 -0.39 -11.01
C ILE A 131 -5.36 -1.26 -11.07
N GLY A 132 -4.18 -0.65 -10.88
CA GLY A 132 -2.91 -1.37 -10.86
C GLY A 132 -2.83 -2.42 -9.74
N VAL A 133 -3.23 -2.05 -8.50
CA VAL A 133 -3.27 -2.97 -7.36
C VAL A 133 -4.24 -4.12 -7.61
N LEU A 134 -5.46 -3.81 -8.08
CA LEU A 134 -6.47 -4.84 -8.40
C LEU A 134 -6.00 -5.75 -9.53
N SER A 135 -5.39 -5.19 -10.58
CA SER A 135 -4.85 -5.96 -11.70
C SER A 135 -3.75 -6.92 -11.24
N LEU A 136 -2.86 -6.51 -10.32
CA LEU A 136 -1.83 -7.38 -9.76
C LEU A 136 -2.44 -8.48 -8.89
N GLY A 137 -3.43 -8.14 -8.04
CA GLY A 137 -4.08 -9.11 -7.16
C GLY A 137 -4.98 -10.11 -7.89
N ALA A 138 -5.45 -9.79 -9.10
CA ALA A 138 -6.28 -10.66 -9.92
C ALA A 138 -5.46 -11.59 -10.84
N GLN A 139 -4.15 -11.63 -10.71
CA GLN A 139 -3.31 -12.49 -11.53
C GLN A 139 -3.36 -13.95 -11.06
N PRO A 140 -3.29 -14.93 -11.98
CA PRO A 140 -3.29 -16.35 -11.62
C PRO A 140 -2.04 -16.77 -10.83
N GLU A 141 -1.00 -15.96 -10.83
CA GLU A 141 0.25 -16.17 -10.08
C GLU A 141 0.13 -15.79 -8.59
N VAL A 142 -0.92 -15.10 -8.17
CA VAL A 142 -1.22 -14.73 -6.79
C VAL A 142 -2.14 -15.74 -6.15
#